data_ccf59d5e600ed4f46acc1b0dc12d055f
#
_entry.id   ccf59d5e600ed4f46acc1b0dc12d055f
#
_cell.length_a   1.000
_cell.length_b   1.000
_cell.length_c   1.000
_cell.angle_alpha   90.00
_cell.angle_beta   90.00
_cell.angle_gamma   90.00
#
_symmetry.space_group_name_H-M   'P 1'
#
loop_
_entity.id
_entity.type
_entity.pdbx_description
1 polymer ?
#
loop_
_entity_poly.entity_id
_entity_poly.type
_entity_poly.pdbx_seq_one_letter_code
_entity_poly.pdbx_strand_id
1 'polypeptide(L)'
;MGIIKPFRIKSFKHKNPSIEFKDVSIAFGNRPVLDKVNFKINQKTIHGLLGPNGAGKSTMYHLITGLLEPKHGKILIDNEDVTKLPVYLRTRKYGISFVPQYGGTFSDLTLIDNLKAISEIVVKNKDLRLERINYLISKLELENIKNIKAKNLSGGERKKLTIALS
;
A
#
# COMPACT_ATOMS: atom_id res chain seq x y z
N MET A 1 24.15 -24.12 -2.41
CA MET A 1 22.76 -23.63 -2.45
C MET A 1 22.53 -22.83 -1.18
N GLY A 2 22.82 -21.52 -1.22
CA GLY A 2 22.80 -20.67 -0.03
C GLY A 2 21.35 -20.32 0.34
N ILE A 3 20.98 -20.58 1.57
CA ILE A 3 19.70 -20.17 2.15
C ILE A 3 19.70 -18.65 2.20
N ILE A 4 18.93 -18.00 1.31
CA ILE A 4 18.70 -16.56 1.35
C ILE A 4 17.95 -16.28 2.66
N LYS A 5 18.65 -15.69 3.64
CA LYS A 5 18.02 -15.26 4.89
C LYS A 5 16.91 -14.26 4.55
N PRO A 6 15.70 -14.45 5.08
CA PRO A 6 14.62 -13.52 4.82
C PRO A 6 15.04 -12.12 5.30
N PHE A 7 14.92 -11.15 4.42
CA PHE A 7 15.27 -9.76 4.67
C PHE A 7 14.49 -9.27 5.91
N ARG A 8 15.19 -8.94 7.00
CA ARG A 8 14.60 -8.25 8.14
C ARG A 8 14.52 -6.76 7.81
N ILE A 9 13.39 -6.33 7.29
CA ILE A 9 12.99 -4.92 7.43
C ILE A 9 13.07 -4.60 8.92
N LYS A 10 13.70 -3.47 9.31
CA LYS A 10 13.57 -2.94 10.68
C LYS A 10 12.11 -3.07 11.05
N SER A 11 11.82 -3.89 12.06
CA SER A 11 10.47 -4.28 12.41
C SER A 11 9.62 -3.02 12.53
N PHE A 12 8.65 -2.85 11.64
CA PHE A 12 7.51 -2.03 11.98
C PHE A 12 7.01 -2.54 13.33
N LYS A 13 6.74 -1.62 14.25
CA LYS A 13 6.32 -1.93 15.63
C LYS A 13 5.13 -2.89 15.65
N HIS A 14 4.41 -2.97 14.52
CA HIS A 14 3.24 -3.78 14.28
C HIS A 14 3.37 -4.51 12.93
N LYS A 15 3.68 -5.80 12.97
CA LYS A 15 3.83 -6.63 11.75
C LYS A 15 2.54 -6.87 10.98
N ASN A 16 1.40 -6.77 11.65
CA ASN A 16 0.08 -7.02 11.10
C ASN A 16 -0.92 -6.12 11.84
N PRO A 17 -1.09 -4.85 11.42
CA PRO A 17 -2.00 -3.94 12.10
C PRO A 17 -3.44 -4.44 12.04
N SER A 18 -4.16 -4.31 13.14
CA SER A 18 -5.61 -4.38 13.11
C SER A 18 -6.15 -3.02 12.71
N ILE A 19 -7.21 -3.00 11.89
CA ILE A 19 -7.86 -1.77 11.46
C ILE A 19 -9.28 -1.79 11.99
N GLU A 20 -9.71 -0.69 12.61
CA GLU A 20 -11.07 -0.56 13.14
C GLU A 20 -11.67 0.79 12.76
N PHE A 21 -12.90 0.77 12.27
CA PHE A 21 -13.74 1.95 12.07
C PHE A 21 -14.76 2.01 13.19
N LYS A 22 -14.93 3.21 13.78
CA LYS A 22 -15.93 3.50 14.81
C LYS A 22 -16.79 4.68 14.36
N ASP A 23 -18.04 4.39 14.00
CA ASP A 23 -19.05 5.36 13.56
C ASP A 23 -18.57 6.31 12.44
N VAL A 24 -17.78 5.77 11.50
CA VAL A 24 -17.14 6.55 10.45
C VAL A 24 -18.16 7.00 9.42
N SER A 25 -18.25 8.32 9.23
CA SER A 25 -19.11 8.95 8.23
C SER A 25 -18.32 9.91 7.35
N ILE A 26 -18.59 9.89 6.04
CA ILE A 26 -18.05 10.83 5.06
C ILE A 26 -19.07 11.13 3.97
N ALA A 27 -19.11 12.38 3.53
CA ALA A 27 -19.93 12.83 2.40
C ALA A 27 -19.11 13.76 1.51
N PHE A 28 -19.36 13.73 0.21
CA PHE A 28 -18.83 14.68 -0.77
C PHE A 28 -19.92 15.66 -1.18
N GLY A 29 -19.78 16.91 -0.76
CA GLY A 29 -20.87 17.88 -0.83
C GLY A 29 -22.06 17.38 -0.01
N ASN A 30 -23.22 17.32 -0.65
CA ASN A 30 -24.47 16.84 -0.04
C ASN A 30 -24.71 15.32 -0.22
N ARG A 31 -23.78 14.60 -0.87
CA ARG A 31 -23.91 13.16 -1.13
C ARG A 31 -23.22 12.36 -0.03
N PRO A 32 -23.95 11.68 0.86
CA PRO A 32 -23.36 10.76 1.82
C PRO A 32 -22.79 9.54 1.09
N VAL A 33 -21.60 9.08 1.51
CA VAL A 33 -20.93 7.91 0.94
C VAL A 33 -20.76 6.82 1.97
N LEU A 34 -20.40 7.19 3.20
CA LEU A 34 -20.39 6.29 4.34
C LEU A 34 -21.17 6.96 5.48
N ASP A 35 -22.03 6.20 6.15
CA ASP A 35 -22.80 6.68 7.30
C ASP A 35 -22.65 5.72 8.47
N LYS A 36 -22.05 6.19 9.56
CA LYS A 36 -21.81 5.47 10.83
C LYS A 36 -21.28 4.05 10.64
N VAL A 37 -20.34 3.90 9.71
CA VAL A 37 -19.78 2.59 9.37
C VAL A 37 -18.89 2.10 10.52
N ASN A 38 -19.18 0.88 10.96
CA ASN A 38 -18.43 0.15 11.97
C ASN A 38 -17.93 -1.17 11.39
N PHE A 39 -16.62 -1.42 11.43
CA PHE A 39 -16.06 -2.71 11.10
C PHE A 39 -14.65 -2.86 11.69
N LYS A 40 -14.17 -4.09 11.73
CA LYS A 40 -12.82 -4.42 12.19
C LYS A 40 -12.16 -5.43 11.26
N ILE A 41 -10.91 -5.17 10.90
CA ILE A 41 -10.02 -6.10 10.21
C ILE A 41 -9.02 -6.62 11.24
N ASN A 42 -9.02 -7.92 11.47
CA ASN A 42 -8.10 -8.54 12.42
C ASN A 42 -6.71 -8.70 11.82
N GLN A 43 -5.71 -8.78 12.69
CA GLN A 43 -4.34 -9.08 12.29
C GLN A 43 -4.25 -10.42 11.55
N LYS A 44 -3.34 -10.51 10.58
CA LYS A 44 -3.02 -11.74 9.80
C LYS A 44 -4.20 -12.34 9.03
N THR A 45 -5.18 -11.54 8.68
CA THR A 45 -6.34 -11.98 7.89
C THR A 45 -6.36 -11.29 6.53
N ILE A 46 -7.01 -11.95 5.55
CA ILE A 46 -7.33 -11.38 4.25
C ILE A 46 -8.81 -11.05 4.25
N HIS A 47 -9.14 -9.79 3.96
CA HIS A 47 -10.51 -9.32 3.89
C HIS A 47 -10.85 -8.85 2.49
N GLY A 48 -11.95 -9.37 1.93
CA GLY A 48 -12.55 -8.88 0.70
C GLY A 48 -13.63 -7.83 1.00
N LEU A 49 -13.53 -6.66 0.36
CA LEU A 49 -14.58 -5.64 0.42
C LEU A 49 -15.43 -5.74 -0.84
N LEU A 50 -16.65 -6.25 -0.70
CA LEU A 50 -17.59 -6.48 -1.81
C LEU A 50 -18.70 -5.43 -1.83
N GLY A 51 -19.22 -5.14 -3.00
CA GLY A 51 -20.33 -4.22 -3.20
C GLY A 51 -20.36 -3.61 -4.60
N PRO A 52 -21.50 -3.01 -5.01
CA PRO A 52 -21.64 -2.39 -6.33
C PRO A 52 -20.70 -1.18 -6.52
N ASN A 53 -20.60 -0.71 -7.75
CA ASN A 53 -19.87 0.53 -8.03
C ASN A 53 -20.55 1.70 -7.32
N GLY A 54 -19.76 2.58 -6.73
CA GLY A 54 -20.26 3.71 -5.94
C GLY A 54 -20.61 3.40 -4.48
N ALA A 55 -20.49 2.14 -4.01
CA ALA A 55 -20.78 1.75 -2.63
C ALA A 55 -19.75 2.24 -1.58
N GLY A 56 -18.78 3.08 -1.97
CA GLY A 56 -17.81 3.64 -1.02
C GLY A 56 -16.56 2.79 -0.78
N LYS A 57 -16.34 1.68 -1.52
CA LYS A 57 -15.19 0.79 -1.35
C LYS A 57 -13.85 1.54 -1.43
N SER A 58 -13.64 2.32 -2.49
CA SER A 58 -12.42 3.11 -2.67
C SER A 58 -12.27 4.18 -1.59
N THR A 59 -13.38 4.77 -1.17
CA THR A 59 -13.41 5.74 -0.07
C THR A 59 -12.91 5.13 1.23
N MET A 60 -13.31 3.89 1.54
CA MET A 60 -12.83 3.18 2.72
C MET A 60 -11.31 2.95 2.66
N TYR A 61 -10.76 2.53 1.50
CA TYR A 61 -9.31 2.39 1.35
C TYR A 61 -8.59 3.74 1.51
N HIS A 62 -9.13 4.81 0.96
CA HIS A 62 -8.54 6.15 1.12
C HIS A 62 -8.61 6.66 2.56
N LEU A 63 -9.65 6.31 3.31
CA LEU A 63 -9.75 6.59 4.74
C LEU A 63 -8.74 5.78 5.56
N ILE A 64 -8.55 4.49 5.25
CA ILE A 64 -7.55 3.63 5.91
C ILE A 64 -6.14 4.18 5.67
N THR A 65 -5.82 4.55 4.44
CA THR A 65 -4.49 5.06 4.08
C THR A 65 -4.24 6.49 4.58
N GLY A 66 -5.29 7.25 4.91
CA GLY A 66 -5.20 8.66 5.29
C GLY A 66 -5.13 9.63 4.11
N LEU A 67 -5.50 9.16 2.90
CA LEU A 67 -5.73 10.04 1.74
C LEU A 67 -7.01 10.86 1.88
N LEU A 68 -7.97 10.37 2.67
CA LEU A 68 -9.17 11.08 3.06
C LEU A 68 -9.29 11.09 4.59
N GLU A 69 -9.94 12.13 5.11
CA GLU A 69 -10.31 12.26 6.51
C GLU A 69 -11.83 12.15 6.65
N PRO A 70 -12.36 11.38 7.62
CA PRO A 70 -13.80 11.27 7.83
C PRO A 70 -14.36 12.55 8.42
N LYS A 71 -15.63 12.84 8.15
CA LYS A 71 -16.35 13.96 8.80
C LYS A 71 -16.68 13.67 10.26
N HIS A 72 -17.00 12.39 10.55
CA HIS A 72 -17.33 11.91 11.89
C HIS A 72 -16.75 10.51 12.10
N GLY A 73 -16.62 10.13 13.38
CA GLY A 73 -16.11 8.83 13.78
C GLY A 73 -14.60 8.78 13.90
N LYS A 74 -14.09 7.58 14.11
CA LYS A 74 -12.66 7.33 14.33
C LYS A 74 -12.16 6.15 13.53
N ILE A 75 -10.90 6.26 13.11
CA ILE A 75 -10.16 5.17 12.47
C ILE A 75 -9.01 4.81 13.40
N LEU A 76 -8.96 3.55 13.81
CA LEU A 76 -7.89 3.05 14.65
C LEU A 76 -7.04 2.04 13.89
N ILE A 77 -5.74 2.04 14.17
CA ILE A 77 -4.79 1.03 13.74
C ILE A 77 -4.06 0.56 14.98
N ASP A 78 -4.15 -0.73 15.29
CA ASP A 78 -3.64 -1.34 16.53
C ASP A 78 -4.12 -0.61 17.80
N ASN A 79 -5.41 -0.24 17.83
CA ASN A 79 -6.08 0.53 18.88
C ASN A 79 -5.58 1.98 19.05
N GLU A 80 -4.65 2.46 18.24
CA GLU A 80 -4.24 3.86 18.23
C GLU A 80 -5.11 4.65 17.24
N ASP A 81 -5.60 5.81 17.68
CA ASP A 81 -6.40 6.71 16.83
C ASP A 81 -5.50 7.37 15.78
N VAL A 82 -5.77 7.03 14.53
CA VAL A 82 -5.03 7.54 13.36
C VAL A 82 -5.88 8.46 12.50
N THR A 83 -7.06 8.85 12.95
CA THR A 83 -8.05 9.59 12.17
C THR A 83 -7.45 10.80 11.45
N LYS A 84 -6.66 11.60 12.15
CA LYS A 84 -5.98 12.79 11.62
C LYS A 84 -4.52 12.56 11.20
N LEU A 85 -4.05 11.30 11.27
CA LEU A 85 -2.66 11.01 10.95
C LEU A 85 -2.48 10.96 9.42
N PRO A 86 -1.57 11.76 8.83
CA PRO A 86 -1.38 11.80 7.39
C PRO A 86 -0.76 10.50 6.84
N VAL A 87 -0.94 10.28 5.54
CA VAL A 87 -0.49 9.07 4.80
C VAL A 87 0.92 8.64 5.16
N TYR A 88 1.89 9.57 5.07
CA TYR A 88 3.30 9.24 5.26
C TYR A 88 3.62 8.74 6.67
N LEU A 89 2.90 9.21 7.69
CA LEU A 89 3.06 8.71 9.06
C LEU A 89 2.41 7.35 9.24
N ARG A 90 1.24 7.09 8.62
CA ARG A 90 0.61 5.76 8.65
C ARG A 90 1.51 4.73 7.95
N THR A 91 2.09 5.07 6.80
CA THR A 91 3.04 4.20 6.11
C THR A 91 4.27 3.91 6.96
N ARG A 92 4.90 4.94 7.54
CA ARG A 92 6.13 4.77 8.31
C ARG A 92 5.93 4.05 9.65
N LYS A 93 4.83 4.37 10.35
CA LYS A 93 4.58 3.85 11.70
C LYS A 93 3.94 2.46 11.68
N TYR A 94 3.00 2.22 10.77
CA TYR A 94 2.19 0.99 10.75
C TYR A 94 2.47 0.09 9.54
N GLY A 95 3.30 0.51 8.59
CA GLY A 95 3.62 -0.29 7.40
C GLY A 95 2.44 -0.43 6.43
N ILE A 96 1.51 0.54 6.43
CA ILE A 96 0.39 0.53 5.49
C ILE A 96 0.87 1.00 4.13
N SER A 97 0.59 0.21 3.10
CA SER A 97 0.78 0.59 1.71
C SER A 97 -0.53 0.46 0.93
N PHE A 98 -0.58 1.11 -0.21
CA PHE A 98 -1.74 1.10 -1.09
C PHE A 98 -1.32 0.82 -2.52
N VAL A 99 -1.93 -0.20 -3.13
CA VAL A 99 -1.74 -0.51 -4.55
C VAL A 99 -2.94 0.06 -5.31
N PRO A 100 -2.77 1.16 -6.07
CA PRO A 100 -3.88 1.78 -6.77
C PRO A 100 -4.38 0.90 -7.92
N GLN A 101 -5.62 1.16 -8.37
CA GLN A 101 -6.20 0.47 -9.51
C GLN A 101 -5.49 0.87 -10.81
N TYR A 102 -5.15 2.14 -10.96
CA TYR A 102 -4.44 2.72 -12.09
C TYR A 102 -3.25 3.53 -11.61
N GLY A 103 -2.21 3.64 -12.45
CA GLY A 103 -1.00 4.39 -12.13
C GLY A 103 -0.09 3.69 -11.13
N GLY A 104 0.63 4.48 -10.34
CA GLY A 104 1.59 4.00 -9.33
C GLY A 104 2.96 3.63 -9.88
N THR A 105 3.25 3.95 -11.15
CA THR A 105 4.55 3.74 -11.79
C THR A 105 4.98 4.97 -12.58
N PHE A 106 6.29 5.17 -12.73
CA PHE A 106 6.87 6.16 -13.63
C PHE A 106 6.92 5.57 -15.05
N SER A 107 6.01 6.01 -15.91
CA SER A 107 5.73 5.40 -17.22
C SER A 107 6.94 5.33 -18.14
N ASP A 108 7.80 6.36 -18.13
CA ASP A 108 8.96 6.48 -19.01
C ASP A 108 10.25 5.87 -18.44
N LEU A 109 10.24 5.48 -17.19
CA LEU A 109 11.34 4.73 -16.58
C LEU A 109 11.18 3.23 -16.87
N THR A 110 12.32 2.52 -16.92
CA THR A 110 12.31 1.06 -16.96
C THR A 110 11.74 0.48 -15.66
N LEU A 111 11.38 -0.79 -15.67
CA LEU A 111 10.93 -1.49 -14.47
C LEU A 111 11.99 -1.38 -13.35
N ILE A 112 13.26 -1.68 -13.66
CA ILE A 112 14.32 -1.61 -12.67
C ILE A 112 14.58 -0.19 -12.17
N ASP A 113 14.44 0.84 -13.02
CA ASP A 113 14.63 2.23 -12.61
C ASP A 113 13.47 2.74 -11.75
N ASN A 114 12.25 2.26 -11.97
CA ASN A 114 11.13 2.47 -11.04
C ASN A 114 11.46 1.95 -9.64
N LEU A 115 11.98 0.70 -9.55
CA LEU A 115 12.37 0.09 -8.27
C LEU A 115 13.51 0.86 -7.60
N LYS A 116 14.52 1.29 -8.38
CA LYS A 116 15.62 2.10 -7.86
C LYS A 116 15.12 3.43 -7.29
N ALA A 117 14.31 4.17 -8.05
CA ALA A 117 13.80 5.48 -7.63
C ALA A 117 13.06 5.42 -6.29
N ILE A 118 12.17 4.45 -6.11
CA ILE A 118 11.44 4.29 -4.83
C ILE A 118 12.37 3.79 -3.73
N SER A 119 13.24 2.82 -4.02
CA SER A 119 14.15 2.27 -3.01
C SER A 119 15.13 3.31 -2.45
N GLU A 120 15.53 4.30 -3.23
CA GLU A 120 16.38 5.41 -2.79
C GLU A 120 15.71 6.28 -1.72
N ILE A 121 14.39 6.44 -1.80
CA ILE A 121 13.61 7.20 -0.82
C ILE A 121 13.46 6.42 0.50
N VAL A 122 13.28 5.09 0.42
CA VAL A 122 12.90 4.27 1.58
C VAL A 122 14.09 3.60 2.26
N VAL A 123 15.17 3.27 1.51
CA VAL A 123 16.31 2.50 2.00
C VAL A 123 17.60 3.31 1.85
N LYS A 124 18.17 3.78 2.97
CA LYS A 124 19.39 4.61 2.96
C LYS A 124 20.63 3.86 2.52
N ASN A 125 20.77 2.59 2.92
CA ASN A 125 21.94 1.76 2.60
C ASN A 125 21.86 1.23 1.17
N LYS A 126 22.91 1.49 0.36
CA LYS A 126 22.97 1.13 -1.07
C LYS A 126 22.97 -0.39 -1.31
N ASP A 127 23.70 -1.15 -0.51
CA ASP A 127 23.81 -2.60 -0.69
C ASP A 127 22.50 -3.29 -0.36
N LEU A 128 21.83 -2.84 0.70
CA LEU A 128 20.48 -3.31 1.05
C LEU A 128 19.43 -2.96 -0.02
N ARG A 129 19.59 -1.82 -0.72
CA ARG A 129 18.71 -1.48 -1.85
C ARG A 129 18.85 -2.48 -2.98
N LEU A 130 20.08 -2.78 -3.38
CA LEU A 130 20.35 -3.72 -4.47
C LEU A 130 19.84 -5.12 -4.13
N GLU A 131 20.13 -5.59 -2.91
CA GLU A 131 19.63 -6.88 -2.43
C GLU A 131 18.10 -6.95 -2.49
N ARG A 132 17.41 -5.90 -2.02
CA ARG A 132 15.95 -5.83 -2.03
C ARG A 132 15.36 -5.79 -3.43
N ILE A 133 15.96 -5.00 -4.34
CA ILE A 133 15.53 -4.93 -5.74
C ILE A 133 15.67 -6.31 -6.40
N ASN A 134 16.81 -6.95 -6.25
CA ASN A 134 17.05 -8.28 -6.82
C ASN A 134 16.08 -9.32 -6.25
N TYR A 135 15.82 -9.28 -4.94
CA TYR A 135 14.84 -10.15 -4.31
C TYR A 135 13.44 -9.95 -4.90
N LEU A 136 12.98 -8.69 -5.06
CA LEU A 136 11.65 -8.39 -5.61
C LEU A 136 11.54 -8.81 -7.07
N ILE A 137 12.56 -8.55 -7.88
CA ILE A 137 12.62 -8.97 -9.29
C ILE A 137 12.48 -10.49 -9.38
N SER A 138 13.25 -11.24 -8.61
CA SER A 138 13.20 -12.70 -8.61
C SER A 138 11.87 -13.22 -8.06
N LYS A 139 11.40 -12.69 -6.94
CA LYS A 139 10.15 -13.14 -6.30
C LYS A 139 8.91 -12.95 -7.16
N LEU A 140 8.91 -11.93 -8.01
CA LEU A 140 7.78 -11.58 -8.89
C LEU A 140 8.00 -12.02 -10.35
N GLU A 141 9.11 -12.71 -10.63
CA GLU A 141 9.46 -13.23 -11.97
C GLU A 141 9.52 -12.10 -13.01
N LEU A 142 10.34 -11.07 -12.72
CA LEU A 142 10.45 -9.86 -13.52
C LEU A 142 11.79 -9.74 -14.27
N GLU A 143 12.67 -10.74 -14.20
CA GLU A 143 14.03 -10.72 -14.74
C GLU A 143 14.06 -10.36 -16.22
N ASN A 144 13.21 -10.99 -17.01
CA ASN A 144 13.19 -10.85 -18.48
C ASN A 144 12.67 -9.50 -18.96
N ILE A 145 11.98 -8.77 -18.10
CA ILE A 145 11.32 -7.50 -18.44
C ILE A 145 11.88 -6.30 -17.67
N LYS A 146 12.92 -6.49 -16.86
CA LYS A 146 13.46 -5.44 -15.97
C LYS A 146 13.92 -4.18 -16.71
N ASN A 147 14.33 -4.30 -17.98
CA ASN A 147 14.80 -3.18 -18.80
C ASN A 147 13.70 -2.60 -19.71
N ILE A 148 12.47 -3.10 -19.62
CA ILE A 148 11.34 -2.58 -20.38
C ILE A 148 10.76 -1.37 -19.66
N LYS A 149 10.41 -0.30 -20.41
CA LYS A 149 9.73 0.86 -19.86
C LYS A 149 8.35 0.49 -19.31
N ALA A 150 7.97 1.07 -18.17
CA ALA A 150 6.70 0.73 -17.51
C ALA A 150 5.46 0.93 -18.39
N LYS A 151 5.47 1.88 -19.32
CA LYS A 151 4.38 2.08 -20.29
C LYS A 151 4.20 0.93 -21.27
N ASN A 152 5.26 0.16 -21.53
CA ASN A 152 5.25 -0.96 -22.49
C ASN A 152 4.98 -2.32 -21.82
N LEU A 153 4.82 -2.35 -20.50
CA LEU A 153 4.47 -3.55 -19.75
C LEU A 153 2.99 -3.92 -19.98
N SER A 154 2.71 -5.21 -20.05
CA SER A 154 1.34 -5.71 -19.99
C SER A 154 0.64 -5.31 -18.69
N GLY A 155 -0.69 -5.41 -18.62
CA GLY A 155 -1.46 -5.08 -17.43
C GLY A 155 -1.03 -5.88 -16.20
N GLY A 156 -0.77 -7.18 -16.38
CA GLY A 156 -0.29 -8.07 -15.30
C GLY A 156 1.11 -7.71 -14.81
N GLU A 157 2.05 -7.48 -15.73
CA GLU A 157 3.42 -7.07 -15.40
C GLU A 157 3.46 -5.71 -14.71
N ARG A 158 2.66 -4.76 -15.18
CA ARG A 158 2.52 -3.45 -14.53
C ARG A 158 1.95 -3.58 -13.12
N LYS A 159 1.01 -4.51 -12.91
CA LYS A 159 0.47 -4.78 -11.58
C LYS A 159 1.52 -5.41 -10.66
N LYS A 160 2.33 -6.35 -11.16
CA LYS A 160 3.48 -6.90 -10.42
C LYS A 160 4.47 -5.79 -10.01
N LEU A 161 4.81 -4.87 -10.94
CA LEU A 161 5.65 -3.72 -10.65
C LEU A 161 5.03 -2.83 -9.57
N THR A 162 3.74 -2.47 -9.68
CA THR A 162 3.07 -1.63 -8.68
C THR A 162 3.08 -2.28 -7.28
N ILE A 163 2.92 -3.61 -7.21
CA ILE A 163 3.04 -4.36 -5.96
C ILE A 163 4.48 -4.31 -5.42
N ALA A 164 5.48 -4.41 -6.29
CA ALA A 164 6.88 -4.33 -5.88
C ALA A 164 7.26 -2.94 -5.33
N LEU A 165 6.58 -1.89 -5.76
CA LEU A 165 6.79 -0.50 -5.33
C LEU A 165 6.06 -0.16 -4.03
N SER A 166 5.06 -0.94 -3.62
CA SER A 166 4.27 -0.74 -2.41
C SER A 166 4.93 -1.38 -1.18
#